data_2d21a8dca831b291dbb4f14a9713aa7c
#
_entry.id   2d21a8dca831b291dbb4f14a9713aa7c
#
_cell.length_a   1.000
_cell.length_b   1.000
_cell.length_c   1.000
_cell.angle_alpha   90.00
_cell.angle_beta   90.00
_cell.angle_gamma   90.00
#
_symmetry.space_group_name_H-M   'P 1'
#
loop_
_entity.id
_entity.type
_entity.pdbx_description
1 polymer ?
#
loop_
_entity_poly.entity_id
_entity_poly.type
_entity_poly.pdbx_seq_one_letter_code
_entity_poly.pdbx_strand_id
1 'polypeptide(L)'
;YIKSWGSEPFLIHLGNHVTVTSGVKFITHDGSTCLVYDAQGKRYQRFAPIHVGSHVFIGVNSIIMPGVTIGSNVVIGAGSVVTKDIPDNSVAIGVPAKVVSSFDDFQAKIKTTCASDSDLAEVQDYTQRVQRAIELQAQKQSQL
;
A
#
# COMPACT_ATOMS: atom_id res chain seq x y z
N TYR A 1 20.09 3.00 7.98
CA TYR A 1 18.73 2.54 8.37
C TYR A 1 17.70 3.54 7.84
N ILE A 2 16.95 3.16 6.80
CA ILE A 2 15.90 4.03 6.25
C ILE A 2 14.64 3.85 7.11
N LYS A 3 14.21 4.92 7.78
CA LYS A 3 12.93 4.95 8.48
C LYS A 3 11.79 4.91 7.47
N SER A 4 10.61 4.43 7.85
CA SER A 4 9.44 4.35 6.97
C SER A 4 9.10 5.67 6.27
N TRP A 5 9.30 6.79 6.97
CA TRP A 5 8.95 8.15 6.52
C TRP A 5 10.09 8.90 5.85
N GLY A 6 11.21 8.23 5.55
CA GLY A 6 12.38 8.87 4.92
C GLY A 6 13.04 9.95 5.77
N SER A 7 13.81 10.82 5.11
CA SER A 7 14.49 11.97 5.74
C SER A 7 13.63 13.24 5.72
N GLU A 8 12.67 13.31 4.81
CA GLU A 8 11.80 14.47 4.59
C GLU A 8 10.33 14.08 4.83
N PRO A 9 9.90 13.77 6.08
CA PRO A 9 8.54 13.33 6.37
C PRO A 9 7.48 14.41 6.04
N PHE A 10 7.86 15.68 6.02
CA PHE A 10 7.00 16.80 5.65
C PHE A 10 6.62 16.81 4.15
N LEU A 11 7.25 15.98 3.31
CA LEU A 11 6.87 15.77 1.90
C LEU A 11 5.87 14.63 1.71
N ILE A 12 5.45 13.94 2.78
CA ILE A 12 4.51 12.82 2.71
C ILE A 12 3.14 13.29 3.20
N HIS A 13 2.17 13.24 2.32
CA HIS A 13 0.79 13.66 2.57
C HIS A 13 -0.13 12.46 2.51
N LEU A 14 -0.83 12.17 3.60
CA LEU A 14 -1.77 11.06 3.71
C LEU A 14 -3.19 11.60 3.95
N GLY A 15 -4.15 11.03 3.25
CA GLY A 15 -5.56 11.27 3.49
C GLY A 15 -6.08 10.55 4.74
N ASN A 16 -7.39 10.35 4.80
CA ASN A 16 -8.05 9.67 5.92
C ASN A 16 -8.09 8.15 5.71
N HIS A 17 -8.07 7.39 6.80
CA HIS A 17 -8.17 5.93 6.78
C HIS A 17 -7.10 5.28 5.88
N VAL A 18 -5.84 5.69 6.05
CA VAL A 18 -4.69 5.10 5.37
C VAL A 18 -4.02 4.11 6.32
N THR A 19 -3.96 2.85 5.90
CA THR A 19 -3.24 1.80 6.62
C THR A 19 -1.87 1.61 5.98
N VAL A 20 -0.83 1.94 6.74
CA VAL A 20 0.57 1.72 6.36
C VAL A 20 1.10 0.54 7.17
N THR A 21 1.36 -0.58 6.51
CA THR A 21 1.79 -1.80 7.19
C THR A 21 3.30 -1.84 7.43
N SER A 22 3.77 -2.91 8.06
CA SER A 22 5.17 -3.06 8.46
C SER A 22 6.15 -2.98 7.28
N GLY A 23 7.26 -2.29 7.46
CA GLY A 23 8.34 -2.23 6.50
C GLY A 23 8.10 -1.36 5.27
N VAL A 24 6.96 -0.70 5.15
CA VAL A 24 6.70 0.26 4.07
C VAL A 24 7.72 1.40 4.11
N LYS A 25 8.22 1.79 2.95
CA LYS A 25 9.17 2.90 2.77
C LYS A 25 8.59 3.96 1.84
N PHE A 26 8.62 5.21 2.29
CA PHE A 26 8.35 6.38 1.47
C PHE A 26 9.70 7.03 1.13
N ILE A 27 10.02 7.10 -0.15
CA ILE A 27 11.26 7.69 -0.65
C ILE A 27 10.93 9.06 -1.24
N THR A 28 11.44 10.11 -0.64
CA THR A 28 11.13 11.50 -1.00
C THR A 28 12.26 12.19 -1.75
N HIS A 29 13.41 11.54 -1.87
CA HIS A 29 14.56 12.03 -2.64
C HIS A 29 15.24 10.94 -3.43
N ASP A 30 15.92 11.32 -4.50
CA ASP A 30 16.72 10.42 -5.32
C ASP A 30 18.21 10.62 -5.02
N GLY A 31 18.78 9.69 -4.25
CA GLY A 31 20.19 9.75 -3.86
C GLY A 31 21.16 9.55 -5.02
N SER A 32 20.73 8.98 -6.15
CA SER A 32 21.59 8.73 -7.32
C SER A 32 22.08 10.01 -8.00
N THR A 33 21.37 11.12 -7.78
CA THR A 33 21.78 12.45 -8.28
C THR A 33 23.15 12.90 -7.73
N CYS A 34 23.64 12.28 -6.65
CA CYS A 34 24.97 12.56 -6.08
C CYS A 34 26.13 12.23 -7.03
N LEU A 35 25.87 11.45 -8.08
CA LEU A 35 26.87 11.10 -9.10
C LEU A 35 27.03 12.18 -10.19
N VAL A 36 26.16 13.20 -10.21
CA VAL A 36 26.16 14.25 -11.22
C VAL A 36 26.51 15.59 -10.58
N TYR A 37 27.41 16.31 -11.21
CA TYR A 37 27.95 17.58 -10.72
C TYR A 37 27.69 18.72 -11.69
N ASP A 38 27.47 19.90 -11.14
CA ASP A 38 27.39 21.14 -11.91
C ASP A 38 28.79 21.65 -12.30
N ALA A 39 28.83 22.78 -13.01
CA ALA A 39 30.08 23.42 -13.44
C ALA A 39 30.99 23.90 -12.29
N GLN A 40 30.42 24.03 -11.07
CA GLN A 40 31.15 24.40 -9.86
C GLN A 40 31.55 23.20 -9.00
N GLY A 41 31.38 21.98 -9.51
CA GLY A 41 31.67 20.74 -8.76
C GLY A 41 30.72 20.43 -7.63
N LYS A 42 29.49 20.95 -7.67
CA LYS A 42 28.44 20.67 -6.68
C LYS A 42 27.46 19.63 -7.22
N ARG A 43 27.05 18.70 -6.34
CA ARG A 43 26.10 17.65 -6.72
C ARG A 43 24.69 18.19 -6.93
N TYR A 44 23.96 17.59 -7.86
CA TYR A 44 22.53 17.81 -7.99
C TYR A 44 21.75 17.13 -6.90
N GLN A 45 20.55 17.62 -6.65
CA GLN A 45 19.60 17.07 -5.69
C GLN A 45 18.21 16.98 -6.30
N ARG A 46 17.49 15.91 -5.99
CA ARG A 46 16.11 15.73 -6.42
C ARG A 46 15.25 15.34 -5.23
N PHE A 47 14.24 16.16 -4.96
CA PHE A 47 13.20 15.88 -3.98
C PHE A 47 11.85 15.93 -4.66
N ALA A 48 10.90 15.12 -4.21
CA ALA A 48 9.54 15.18 -4.69
C ALA A 48 8.55 14.70 -3.61
N PRO A 49 7.38 15.37 -3.47
CA PRO A 49 6.37 14.97 -2.50
C PRO A 49 5.69 13.68 -2.92
N ILE A 50 5.14 12.98 -1.93
CA ILE A 50 4.28 11.82 -2.12
C ILE A 50 2.91 12.16 -1.58
N HIS A 51 1.87 11.88 -2.35
CA HIS A 51 0.48 12.09 -1.96
C HIS A 51 -0.27 10.77 -1.96
N VAL A 52 -0.98 10.48 -0.88
CA VAL A 52 -1.83 9.30 -0.76
C VAL A 52 -3.24 9.77 -0.40
N GLY A 53 -4.22 9.35 -1.18
CA GLY A 53 -5.62 9.66 -0.96
C GLY A 53 -6.18 9.02 0.30
N SER A 54 -7.49 8.85 0.35
CA SER A 54 -8.21 8.29 1.49
C SER A 54 -8.63 6.84 1.23
N HIS A 55 -8.79 6.05 2.30
CA HIS A 55 -9.16 4.62 2.22
C HIS A 55 -8.12 3.83 1.41
N VAL A 56 -6.87 3.90 1.83
CA VAL A 56 -5.75 3.24 1.15
C VAL A 56 -5.09 2.23 2.09
N PHE A 57 -4.82 1.05 1.57
CA PHE A 57 -4.03 0.02 2.24
C PHE A 57 -2.70 -0.17 1.50
N ILE A 58 -1.59 -0.05 2.21
CA ILE A 58 -0.25 -0.26 1.65
C ILE A 58 0.36 -1.49 2.31
N GLY A 59 0.53 -2.54 1.51
CA GLY A 59 1.01 -3.85 1.93
C GLY A 59 2.46 -3.85 2.42
N VAL A 60 2.78 -4.86 3.23
CA VAL A 60 4.08 -5.05 3.89
C VAL A 60 5.25 -4.92 2.92
N ASN A 61 6.31 -4.21 3.34
CA ASN A 61 7.56 -4.03 2.60
C ASN A 61 7.40 -3.34 1.23
N SER A 62 6.32 -2.63 0.99
CA SER A 62 6.17 -1.82 -0.22
C SER A 62 7.05 -0.58 -0.17
N ILE A 63 7.46 -0.11 -1.35
CA ILE A 63 8.27 1.11 -1.52
C ILE A 63 7.49 2.08 -2.41
N ILE A 64 7.30 3.29 -1.92
CA ILE A 64 6.66 4.38 -2.68
C ILE A 64 7.74 5.36 -3.11
N MET A 65 7.88 5.55 -4.41
CA MET A 65 8.96 6.34 -5.00
C MET A 65 8.64 7.85 -5.02
N PRO A 66 9.66 8.71 -5.15
CA PRO A 66 9.47 10.17 -5.13
C PRO A 66 8.49 10.65 -6.20
N GLY A 67 7.60 11.55 -5.84
CA GLY A 67 6.67 12.21 -6.75
C GLY A 67 5.40 11.41 -7.07
N VAL A 68 5.23 10.23 -6.47
CA VAL A 68 4.06 9.38 -6.71
C VAL A 68 2.82 9.94 -6.01
N THR A 69 1.70 9.93 -6.73
CA THR A 69 0.36 10.15 -6.19
C THR A 69 -0.41 8.83 -6.23
N ILE A 70 -0.91 8.40 -5.08
CA ILE A 70 -1.82 7.26 -4.93
C ILE A 70 -3.21 7.82 -4.67
N GLY A 71 -4.19 7.45 -5.48
CA GLY A 71 -5.57 7.88 -5.35
C GLY A 71 -6.28 7.31 -4.13
N SER A 72 -7.59 7.47 -4.08
CA SER A 72 -8.46 6.96 -3.01
C SER A 72 -9.06 5.60 -3.37
N ASN A 73 -9.44 4.81 -2.35
CA ASN A 73 -9.93 3.44 -2.51
C ASN A 73 -8.89 2.57 -3.27
N VAL A 74 -7.67 2.52 -2.76
CA VAL A 74 -6.55 1.83 -3.38
C VAL A 74 -5.96 0.78 -2.44
N VAL A 75 -5.64 -0.38 -3.00
CA VAL A 75 -4.86 -1.42 -2.33
C VAL A 75 -3.53 -1.56 -3.06
N ILE A 76 -2.44 -1.41 -2.32
CA ILE A 76 -1.08 -1.74 -2.80
C ILE A 76 -0.70 -3.08 -2.19
N GLY A 77 -0.43 -4.07 -3.04
CA GLY A 77 -0.02 -5.40 -2.61
C GLY A 77 1.35 -5.40 -1.93
N ALA A 78 1.57 -6.36 -1.03
CA ALA A 78 2.83 -6.50 -0.30
C ALA A 78 4.04 -6.62 -1.26
N GLY A 79 5.18 -6.03 -0.87
CA GLY A 79 6.42 -6.09 -1.64
C GLY A 79 6.42 -5.30 -2.96
N SER A 80 5.44 -4.44 -3.17
CA SER A 80 5.34 -3.64 -4.40
C SER A 80 6.29 -2.45 -4.39
N VAL A 81 6.77 -2.05 -5.59
CA VAL A 81 7.51 -0.81 -5.78
C VAL A 81 6.68 0.12 -6.69
N VAL A 82 6.09 1.13 -6.07
CA VAL A 82 5.22 2.09 -6.77
C VAL A 82 6.08 3.19 -7.38
N THR A 83 6.24 3.17 -8.69
CA THR A 83 7.10 4.09 -9.45
C THR A 83 6.31 5.12 -10.25
N LYS A 84 4.99 4.93 -10.39
CA LYS A 84 4.06 5.81 -11.12
C LYS A 84 2.80 6.01 -10.32
N ASP A 85 2.04 7.04 -10.65
CA ASP A 85 0.76 7.32 -10.03
C ASP A 85 -0.20 6.14 -10.15
N ILE A 86 -0.97 5.92 -9.09
CA ILE A 86 -2.03 4.90 -9.04
C ILE A 86 -3.37 5.62 -8.98
N PRO A 87 -4.27 5.36 -9.93
CA PRO A 87 -5.57 6.02 -9.96
C PRO A 87 -6.49 5.55 -8.82
N ASP A 88 -7.55 6.32 -8.56
CA ASP A 88 -8.62 5.92 -7.65
C ASP A 88 -9.18 4.54 -8.02
N ASN A 89 -9.80 3.87 -7.05
CA ASN A 89 -10.50 2.59 -7.22
C ASN A 89 -9.64 1.49 -7.85
N SER A 90 -8.42 1.32 -7.37
CA SER A 90 -7.45 0.39 -7.96
C SER A 90 -6.83 -0.56 -6.96
N VAL A 91 -6.50 -1.75 -7.45
CA VAL A 91 -5.58 -2.68 -6.79
C VAL A 91 -4.32 -2.76 -7.64
N ALA A 92 -3.17 -2.38 -7.07
CA ALA A 92 -1.88 -2.37 -7.76
C ALA A 92 -0.87 -3.25 -7.03
N ILE A 93 -0.14 -4.06 -7.79
CA ILE A 93 0.87 -4.99 -7.25
C ILE A 93 2.09 -5.07 -8.15
N GLY A 94 3.19 -5.47 -7.58
CA GLY A 94 4.39 -5.87 -8.30
C GLY A 94 5.53 -4.86 -8.30
N VAL A 95 6.59 -5.20 -9.04
CA VAL A 95 7.81 -4.42 -9.21
C VAL A 95 8.14 -4.32 -10.71
N PRO A 96 7.83 -3.18 -11.35
CA PRO A 96 7.08 -2.03 -10.83
C PRO A 96 5.60 -2.38 -10.59
N ALA A 97 4.97 -1.68 -9.65
CA ALA A 97 3.55 -1.87 -9.35
C ALA A 97 2.69 -1.47 -10.54
N LYS A 98 1.71 -2.34 -10.87
CA LYS A 98 0.73 -2.11 -11.93
C LYS A 98 -0.67 -2.41 -11.42
N VAL A 99 -1.66 -1.68 -11.91
CA VAL A 99 -3.07 -1.95 -11.64
C VAL A 99 -3.45 -3.30 -12.23
N VAL A 100 -3.99 -4.19 -11.40
CA VAL A 100 -4.38 -5.56 -11.78
C VAL A 100 -5.88 -5.79 -11.67
N SER A 101 -6.58 -4.98 -10.88
CA SER A 101 -8.05 -5.01 -10.78
C SER A 101 -8.60 -3.69 -10.25
N SER A 102 -9.91 -3.53 -10.32
CA SER A 102 -10.61 -2.43 -9.65
C SER A 102 -10.77 -2.72 -8.15
N PHE A 103 -10.93 -1.67 -7.36
CA PHE A 103 -11.30 -1.80 -5.95
C PHE A 103 -12.70 -2.43 -5.78
N ASP A 104 -13.62 -2.15 -6.69
CA ASP A 104 -14.97 -2.73 -6.67
C ASP A 104 -14.94 -4.25 -6.84
N ASP A 105 -14.15 -4.76 -7.78
CA ASP A 105 -13.97 -6.21 -7.97
C ASP A 105 -13.31 -6.85 -6.75
N PHE A 106 -12.29 -6.18 -6.19
CA PHE A 106 -11.66 -6.61 -4.95
C PHE A 106 -12.67 -6.68 -3.80
N GLN A 107 -13.49 -5.64 -3.63
CA GLN A 107 -14.52 -5.59 -2.60
C GLN A 107 -15.55 -6.71 -2.77
N ALA A 108 -16.02 -6.93 -4.00
CA ALA A 108 -16.95 -8.01 -4.31
C ALA A 108 -16.37 -9.38 -3.95
N LYS A 109 -15.12 -9.62 -4.33
CA LYS A 109 -14.40 -10.85 -4.00
C LYS A 109 -14.28 -11.05 -2.48
N ILE A 110 -13.89 -10.03 -1.72
CA ILE A 110 -13.76 -10.12 -0.27
C ILE A 110 -15.11 -10.48 0.40
N LYS A 111 -16.18 -9.83 -0.02
CA LYS A 111 -17.53 -10.10 0.52
C LYS A 111 -17.99 -11.54 0.28
N THR A 112 -17.60 -12.14 -0.83
CA THR A 112 -18.01 -13.50 -1.19
C THR A 112 -17.07 -14.59 -0.66
N THR A 113 -15.81 -14.28 -0.37
CA THR A 113 -14.80 -15.29 -0.01
C THR A 113 -14.31 -15.20 1.43
N CYS A 114 -14.48 -14.07 2.12
CA CYS A 114 -13.96 -13.86 3.45
C CYS A 114 -15.06 -13.83 4.53
N ALA A 115 -14.70 -14.12 5.78
CA ALA A 115 -15.54 -13.91 6.93
C ALA A 115 -15.47 -12.44 7.37
N SER A 116 -16.60 -11.88 7.77
CA SER A 116 -16.67 -10.55 8.39
C SER A 116 -16.54 -10.64 9.92
N ASP A 117 -16.28 -9.50 10.56
CA ASP A 117 -16.31 -9.42 12.02
C ASP A 117 -17.67 -9.76 12.58
N SER A 118 -18.76 -9.49 11.85
CA SER A 118 -20.12 -9.89 12.24
C SER A 118 -20.30 -11.41 12.24
N ASP A 119 -19.69 -12.12 11.29
CA ASP A 119 -19.72 -13.60 11.25
C ASP A 119 -18.96 -14.23 12.44
N LEU A 120 -18.08 -13.46 13.09
CA LEU A 120 -17.19 -13.89 14.16
C LEU A 120 -17.53 -13.29 15.53
N ALA A 121 -18.67 -12.57 15.65
CA ALA A 121 -19.02 -11.76 16.83
C ALA A 121 -19.10 -12.59 18.11
N GLU A 122 -19.58 -13.84 18.04
CA GLU A 122 -19.73 -14.74 19.19
C GLU A 122 -18.41 -15.37 19.67
N VAL A 123 -17.33 -15.25 18.90
CA VAL A 123 -16.04 -15.88 19.23
C VAL A 123 -15.10 -14.85 19.83
N GLN A 124 -14.81 -14.99 21.15
CA GLN A 124 -14.00 -14.02 21.89
C GLN A 124 -12.50 -14.35 21.86
N ASP A 125 -12.15 -15.64 21.90
CA ASP A 125 -10.73 -16.07 21.83
C ASP A 125 -10.14 -15.86 20.44
N TYR A 126 -8.98 -15.22 20.37
CA TYR A 126 -8.34 -14.87 19.10
C TYR A 126 -8.00 -16.10 18.23
N THR A 127 -7.48 -17.16 18.85
CA THR A 127 -7.10 -18.38 18.13
C THR A 127 -8.31 -19.07 17.53
N GLN A 128 -9.37 -19.20 18.33
CA GLN A 128 -10.65 -19.77 17.87
C GLN A 128 -11.30 -18.90 16.80
N ARG A 129 -11.19 -17.57 16.92
CA ARG A 129 -11.69 -16.62 15.92
C ARG A 129 -10.99 -16.80 14.57
N VAL A 130 -9.66 -16.96 14.55
CA VAL A 130 -8.89 -17.25 13.33
C VAL A 130 -9.31 -18.60 12.73
N GLN A 131 -9.42 -19.65 13.53
CA GLN A 131 -9.87 -20.97 13.06
C GLN A 131 -11.26 -20.92 12.45
N ARG A 132 -12.20 -20.25 13.12
CA ARG A 132 -13.57 -20.08 12.61
C ARG A 132 -13.61 -19.29 11.30
N ALA A 133 -12.79 -18.25 11.17
CA ALA A 133 -12.67 -17.51 9.91
C ALA A 133 -12.19 -18.40 8.75
N ILE A 134 -11.20 -19.23 8.99
CA ILE A 134 -10.68 -20.19 7.99
C ILE A 134 -11.76 -21.18 7.55
N GLU A 135 -12.52 -21.75 8.49
CA GLU A 135 -13.63 -22.66 8.18
C GLU A 135 -14.71 -21.99 7.31
N LEU A 136 -15.12 -20.78 7.68
CA LEU A 136 -16.12 -20.01 6.92
C LEU A 136 -15.63 -19.67 5.51
N GLN A 137 -14.36 -19.30 5.36
CA GLN A 137 -13.76 -19.04 4.06
C GLN A 137 -13.76 -20.30 3.16
N ALA A 138 -13.42 -21.47 3.72
CA ALA A 138 -13.46 -22.74 2.99
C ALA A 138 -14.88 -23.10 2.55
N GLN A 139 -15.88 -22.88 3.41
CA GLN A 139 -17.30 -23.11 3.07
C GLN A 139 -17.78 -22.18 1.95
N LYS A 140 -17.44 -20.88 2.02
CA LYS A 140 -17.81 -19.92 0.98
C LYS A 140 -17.17 -20.26 -0.38
N GLN A 141 -15.91 -20.67 -0.38
CA GLN A 141 -15.18 -21.06 -1.61
C GLN A 141 -15.75 -22.32 -2.26
N SER A 142 -16.26 -23.27 -1.48
CA SER A 142 -16.86 -24.51 -2.00
C SER A 142 -18.24 -24.30 -2.65
N GLN A 143 -18.84 -23.12 -2.47
CA GLN A 143 -20.15 -22.76 -3.03
C GLN A 143 -20.04 -21.96 -4.34
N LEU A 144 -18.82 -21.59 -4.75
CA LEU A 144 -18.51 -20.88 -5.99
C LEU A 144 -18.16 -21.85 -7.13
#